data_faa95ebe2d221c9375692217f6a55950
#
_entry.id   faa95ebe2d221c9375692217f6a55950
#
_cell.length_a   1.000
_cell.length_b   1.000
_cell.length_c   1.000
_cell.angle_alpha   90.00
_cell.angle_beta   90.00
_cell.angle_gamma   90.00
#
_symmetry.space_group_name_H-M   'P 1'
#
loop_
_entity.id
_entity.type
_entity.pdbx_description
1 polymer ?
#
loop_
_entity_poly.entity_id
_entity_poly.type
_entity_poly.pdbx_seq_one_letter_code
_entity_poly.pdbx_strand_id
1 'polypeptide(L)'
;MPEVKLFSCSASKELSASIAKNYDTALSDTTLARFSDGEMQTIINESVRGAYTFFIQSTCQPHDNLVELLLWIDTAKRASAGYITAVVPYFGYARQDRKDK
;
A
#
# COMPACT_ATOMS: atom_id res chain seq x y z
N MET A 1 13.15 14.25 12.78
CA MET A 1 12.75 12.85 12.57
C MET A 1 11.77 12.77 11.41
N PRO A 2 11.98 11.84 10.48
CA PRO A 2 11.00 11.67 9.42
C PRO A 2 9.67 11.19 9.99
N GLU A 3 8.61 11.63 9.38
CA GLU A 3 7.28 11.19 9.75
C GLU A 3 7.06 9.77 9.23
N VAL A 4 6.34 8.96 10.00
CA VAL A 4 5.92 7.63 9.58
C VAL A 4 4.45 7.69 9.18
N LYS A 5 4.14 7.22 7.99
CA LYS A 5 2.77 7.23 7.50
C LYS A 5 2.36 5.83 7.06
N LEU A 6 1.21 5.41 7.55
CA LEU A 6 0.66 4.08 7.27
C LEU A 6 -0.50 4.20 6.28
N PHE A 7 -0.48 3.36 5.26
CA PHE A 7 -1.50 3.37 4.22
C PHE A 7 -2.18 2.01 4.16
N SER A 8 -3.51 2.03 4.23
CA SER A 8 -4.30 0.82 4.06
C SER A 8 -4.70 0.69 2.60
N CYS A 9 -4.34 -0.42 1.99
CA CYS A 9 -4.86 -0.77 0.68
C CYS A 9 -6.14 -1.59 0.85
N SER A 10 -6.86 -1.82 -0.24
CA SER A 10 -8.24 -2.28 -0.15
C SER A 10 -8.39 -3.69 0.43
N ALA A 11 -7.39 -4.55 0.26
CA ALA A 11 -7.50 -5.95 0.70
C ALA A 11 -7.09 -6.17 2.15
N SER A 12 -6.63 -5.13 2.86
CA SER A 12 -6.08 -5.32 4.22
C SER A 12 -6.55 -4.25 5.18
N LYS A 13 -7.81 -3.83 5.07
CA LYS A 13 -8.31 -2.72 5.86
C LYS A 13 -8.34 -3.04 7.35
N GLU A 14 -8.77 -4.23 7.72
CA GLU A 14 -8.84 -4.60 9.13
C GLU A 14 -7.46 -4.68 9.76
N LEU A 15 -6.53 -5.33 9.07
CA LEU A 15 -5.17 -5.44 9.57
C LEU A 15 -4.52 -4.09 9.68
N SER A 16 -4.73 -3.23 8.67
CA SER A 16 -4.16 -1.89 8.67
C SER A 16 -4.68 -1.07 9.85
N ALA A 17 -5.97 -1.17 10.13
CA ALA A 17 -6.56 -0.46 11.26
C ALA A 17 -5.96 -0.95 12.59
N SER A 18 -5.74 -2.26 12.72
CA SER A 18 -5.12 -2.82 13.92
C SER A 18 -3.68 -2.33 14.09
N ILE A 19 -2.93 -2.30 12.99
CA ILE A 19 -1.54 -1.84 13.04
C ILE A 19 -1.50 -0.36 13.44
N ALA A 20 -2.36 0.46 12.84
CA ALA A 20 -2.40 1.88 13.15
C ALA A 20 -2.73 2.11 14.62
N LYS A 21 -3.67 1.34 15.15
CA LYS A 21 -4.07 1.45 16.54
C LYS A 21 -2.91 1.08 17.48
N ASN A 22 -2.18 0.02 17.15
CA ASN A 22 -1.06 -0.43 17.98
C ASN A 22 0.10 0.57 17.98
N TYR A 23 0.27 1.31 16.89
CA TYR A 23 1.30 2.34 16.81
C TYR A 23 0.79 3.72 17.22
N ASP A 24 -0.45 3.79 17.71
CA ASP A 24 -1.06 5.04 18.16
C ASP A 24 -0.98 6.11 17.08
N THR A 25 -1.33 5.72 15.87
CA THR A 25 -1.32 6.64 14.74
C THR A 25 -2.57 6.39 13.88
N ALA A 26 -2.90 7.38 13.07
CA ALA A 26 -4.02 7.26 12.14
C ALA A 26 -3.52 6.81 10.78
N LEU A 27 -4.39 6.12 10.04
CA LEU A 27 -4.08 5.81 8.65
C LEU A 27 -4.10 7.09 7.83
N SER A 28 -3.22 7.17 6.84
CA SER A 28 -3.13 8.34 5.98
C SER A 28 -4.36 8.45 5.08
N ASP A 29 -4.69 9.68 4.72
CA ASP A 29 -5.87 9.97 3.92
C ASP A 29 -5.58 9.72 2.45
N THR A 30 -6.33 8.79 1.86
CA THR A 30 -6.13 8.38 0.47
C THR A 30 -7.47 8.22 -0.22
N THR A 31 -7.41 8.25 -1.54
CA THR A 31 -8.57 7.99 -2.40
C THR A 31 -8.18 6.97 -3.45
N LEU A 32 -8.97 5.91 -3.56
CA LEU A 32 -8.83 4.94 -4.64
C LEU A 32 -10.05 5.08 -5.54
N ALA A 33 -9.82 5.55 -6.76
CA ALA A 33 -10.88 5.70 -7.75
C ALA A 33 -10.81 4.55 -8.74
N ARG A 34 -11.99 4.05 -9.14
CA ARG A 34 -12.09 3.04 -10.18
C ARG A 34 -12.94 3.60 -11.30
N PHE A 35 -12.44 3.43 -12.51
CA PHE A 35 -13.15 3.91 -13.69
C PHE A 35 -13.96 2.77 -14.32
N SER A 36 -14.88 3.13 -15.20
CA SER A 36 -15.78 2.14 -15.78
C SER A 36 -15.06 1.06 -16.60
N ASP A 37 -13.87 1.38 -17.09
CA ASP A 37 -13.07 0.41 -17.85
C ASP A 37 -12.20 -0.47 -16.95
N GLY A 38 -12.33 -0.31 -15.63
CA GLY A 38 -11.56 -1.11 -14.68
C GLY A 38 -10.27 -0.48 -14.22
N GLU A 39 -9.85 0.63 -14.80
CA GLU A 39 -8.64 1.32 -14.36
C GLU A 39 -8.79 1.84 -12.94
N MET A 40 -7.66 1.84 -12.22
CA MET A 40 -7.61 2.38 -10.87
C MET A 40 -6.74 3.62 -10.84
N GLN A 41 -7.14 4.58 -10.01
CA GLN A 41 -6.33 5.76 -9.74
C GLN A 41 -6.08 5.87 -8.25
N THR A 42 -4.82 5.99 -7.87
CA THR A 42 -4.43 6.08 -6.46
C THR A 42 -4.04 7.53 -6.15
N ILE A 43 -4.67 8.09 -5.11
CA ILE A 43 -4.47 9.49 -4.74
C ILE A 43 -4.13 9.56 -3.27
N ILE A 44 -3.00 10.20 -2.95
CA ILE A 44 -2.62 10.47 -1.56
C ILE A 44 -3.02 11.91 -1.27
N ASN A 45 -3.88 12.10 -0.27
CA ASN A 45 -4.51 13.39 0.01
C ASN A 45 -3.73 14.24 1.01
N GLU A 46 -2.51 13.85 1.33
CA GLU A 46 -1.67 14.61 2.25
C GLU A 46 -0.21 14.52 1.79
N SER A 47 0.64 15.36 2.34
CA SER A 47 2.04 15.36 1.95
C SER A 47 2.77 14.15 2.54
N VAL A 48 3.53 13.45 1.69
CA VAL A 48 4.39 12.35 2.13
C VAL A 48 5.85 12.66 1.84
N ARG A 49 6.16 13.91 1.49
CA ARG A 49 7.51 14.28 1.10
C ARG A 49 8.49 13.99 2.22
N GLY A 50 9.47 13.16 1.93
CA GLY A 50 10.48 12.77 2.92
C GLY A 50 9.99 11.80 3.97
N ALA A 51 8.72 11.40 3.96
CA ALA A 51 8.18 10.53 4.98
C ALA A 51 8.56 9.06 4.75
N TYR A 52 8.54 8.30 5.82
CA TYR A 52 8.65 6.84 5.75
C TYR A 52 7.25 6.29 5.54
N THR A 53 6.98 5.73 4.38
CA THR A 53 5.63 5.26 4.02
C THR A 53 5.58 3.74 4.03
N PHE A 54 4.48 3.20 4.58
CA PHE A 54 4.24 1.77 4.67
C PHE A 54 2.88 1.47 4.05
N PHE A 55 2.88 0.68 2.99
CA PHE A 55 1.64 0.29 2.30
C PHE A 55 1.32 -1.15 2.66
N ILE A 56 0.16 -1.38 3.22
CA ILE A 56 -0.24 -2.67 3.75
C ILE A 56 -1.26 -3.29 2.81
N GLN A 57 -0.88 -4.39 2.15
CA GLN A 57 -1.75 -5.04 1.18
C GLN A 57 -1.37 -6.50 1.00
N SER A 58 -2.34 -7.37 1.16
CA SER A 58 -2.18 -8.77 0.75
C SER A 58 -2.34 -8.85 -0.76
N THR A 59 -1.50 -9.65 -1.41
CA THR A 59 -1.51 -9.78 -2.87
C THR A 59 -2.15 -11.07 -3.33
N CYS A 60 -3.04 -11.61 -2.52
CA CYS A 60 -3.86 -12.75 -2.93
C CYS A 60 -4.83 -12.30 -4.02
N GLN A 61 -5.41 -13.28 -4.69
CA GLN A 61 -6.38 -12.96 -5.74
C GLN A 61 -7.55 -12.17 -5.16
N PRO A 62 -8.14 -11.26 -5.94
CA PRO A 62 -7.87 -11.04 -7.38
C PRO A 62 -6.54 -10.31 -7.62
N HIS A 63 -6.09 -10.38 -8.87
CA HIS A 63 -4.84 -9.74 -9.28
C HIS A 63 -4.84 -8.24 -9.04
N ASP A 64 -6.02 -7.64 -8.99
CA ASP A 64 -6.16 -6.21 -8.71
C ASP A 64 -5.44 -5.80 -7.43
N ASN A 65 -5.36 -6.70 -6.45
CA ASN A 65 -4.68 -6.38 -5.20
C ASN A 65 -3.20 -6.08 -5.40
N LEU A 66 -2.55 -6.87 -6.25
CA LEU A 66 -1.14 -6.61 -6.56
C LEU A 66 -0.97 -5.33 -7.37
N VAL A 67 -1.83 -5.15 -8.38
CA VAL A 67 -1.77 -3.96 -9.22
C VAL A 67 -2.00 -2.71 -8.38
N GLU A 68 -2.97 -2.76 -7.49
CA GLU A 68 -3.24 -1.63 -6.59
C GLU A 68 -2.01 -1.28 -5.75
N LEU A 69 -1.34 -2.28 -5.20
CA LEU A 69 -0.15 -2.04 -4.39
C LEU A 69 0.94 -1.35 -5.21
N LEU A 70 1.16 -1.82 -6.44
CA LEU A 70 2.17 -1.23 -7.30
C LEU A 70 1.84 0.21 -7.66
N LEU A 71 0.55 0.51 -7.87
CA LEU A 71 0.12 1.87 -8.15
C LEU A 71 0.35 2.80 -6.96
N TRP A 72 0.08 2.33 -5.74
CA TRP A 72 0.34 3.12 -4.54
C TRP A 72 1.82 3.42 -4.39
N ILE A 73 2.67 2.43 -4.64
CA ILE A 73 4.12 2.62 -4.55
C ILE A 73 4.58 3.67 -5.56
N ASP A 74 4.07 3.59 -6.79
CA ASP A 74 4.41 4.56 -7.83
C ASP A 74 3.96 5.97 -7.43
N THR A 75 2.75 6.09 -6.89
CA THR A 75 2.22 7.38 -6.44
C THR A 75 3.09 7.98 -5.35
N ALA A 76 3.52 7.16 -4.39
CA ALA A 76 4.39 7.64 -3.31
C ALA A 76 5.74 8.10 -3.84
N LYS A 77 6.30 7.37 -4.81
CA LYS A 77 7.57 7.78 -5.43
C LYS A 77 7.45 9.14 -6.11
N ARG A 78 6.37 9.35 -6.85
CA ARG A 78 6.13 10.62 -7.51
C ARG A 78 5.93 11.75 -6.52
N ALA A 79 5.40 11.43 -5.33
CA ALA A 79 5.18 12.42 -4.27
C ALA A 79 6.42 12.65 -3.41
N SER A 80 7.55 12.07 -3.79
CA SER A 80 8.85 12.24 -3.13
C SER A 80 8.89 11.70 -1.71
N ALA A 81 8.22 10.60 -1.46
CA ALA A 81 8.35 9.90 -0.18
C ALA A 81 9.81 9.51 0.06
N GLY A 82 10.23 9.56 1.31
CA GLY A 82 11.62 9.27 1.66
C GLY A 82 11.94 7.78 1.54
N TYR A 83 11.11 6.96 2.16
CA TYR A 83 11.23 5.52 2.09
C TYR A 83 9.87 4.92 1.83
N ILE A 84 9.84 3.88 1.01
CA ILE A 84 8.58 3.22 0.65
C ILE A 84 8.74 1.73 0.96
N THR A 85 7.88 1.22 1.82
CA THR A 85 7.91 -0.17 2.23
C THR A 85 6.55 -0.81 1.99
N ALA A 86 6.55 -1.96 1.33
CA ALA A 86 5.34 -2.74 1.17
C ALA A 86 5.27 -3.76 2.30
N VAL A 87 4.16 -3.77 3.02
CA VAL A 87 3.90 -4.76 4.05
C VAL A 87 2.88 -5.73 3.50
N VAL A 88 3.34 -6.94 3.18
CA VAL A 88 2.53 -7.92 2.46
C VAL A 88 2.28 -9.12 3.37
N PRO A 89 1.17 -9.11 4.14
CA PRO A 89 0.89 -10.21 5.07
C PRO A 89 0.71 -11.55 4.37
N TYR A 90 0.20 -11.51 3.15
CA TYR A 90 0.10 -12.72 2.33
C TYR A 90 0.52 -12.36 0.90
N PHE A 91 1.59 -13.00 0.44
CA PHE A 91 2.10 -12.76 -0.90
C PHE A 91 1.60 -13.87 -1.81
N GLY A 92 0.53 -13.57 -2.57
CA GLY A 92 -0.15 -14.56 -3.38
C GLY A 92 0.68 -15.12 -4.54
N TYR A 93 1.75 -14.44 -4.91
CA TYR A 93 2.62 -14.87 -6.01
C TYR A 93 3.92 -15.51 -5.53
N ALA A 94 4.02 -15.84 -4.26
CA ALA A 94 5.24 -16.37 -3.68
C ALA A 94 5.67 -17.70 -4.32
N ARG A 95 4.71 -18.46 -4.80
CA ARG A 95 5.00 -19.74 -5.43
C ARG A 95 5.82 -19.59 -6.72
N GLN A 96 5.69 -18.44 -7.37
CA GLN A 96 6.43 -18.19 -8.60
C GLN A 96 7.90 -17.93 -8.34
N ASP A 97 8.25 -17.59 -7.11
CA ASP A 97 9.62 -17.28 -6.73
C ASP A 97 10.38 -18.48 -6.22
N ARG A 98 9.74 -19.65 -6.13
CA ARG A 98 10.40 -20.84 -5.63
C ARG A 98 11.42 -21.32 -6.66
N LYS A 99 12.60 -21.62 -6.15
CA LYS A 99 13.62 -22.19 -7.00
C LYS A 99 13.48 -23.69 -7.01
N ASP A 100 13.50 -24.26 -8.16
CA ASP A 100 13.53 -25.69 -8.32
C ASP A 100 14.95 -26.17 -8.26
N LYS A 101 15.15 -27.22 -7.53
CA LYS A 101 16.50 -27.76 -7.39
C LYS A 101 16.79 -28.80 -8.43
#